data_0339433eb87b22e25a5ca80a1df5951f
#
_entry.id   0339433eb87b22e25a5ca80a1df5951f
#
_cell.length_a   1.000
_cell.length_b   1.000
_cell.length_c   1.000
_cell.angle_alpha   90.00
_cell.angle_beta   90.00
_cell.angle_gamma   90.00
#
_symmetry.space_group_name_H-M   'P 1'
#
loop_
_entity.id
_entity.type
_entity.pdbx_description
1 polymer ?
#
loop_
_entity_poly.entity_id
_entity_poly.type
_entity_poly.pdbx_seq_one_letter_code
_entity_poly.pdbx_strand_id
1 'polypeptide(L)'
;KLGSARFAGDGGYFQTWNNIRNSLQRRNELKGDRMKYLAHIEGEREQTIKEHSIGTAELAAMFAKAFGKDDWGYCVGMLHDIGKYSERFQKKIQGDNNIKVDHSTAGAKVCYEMGGLYGILSYCIAGHHAGLPNTGTISGLDRSSLFGRLKKGVDDFSRYKDEINIPCLKTFPFNPQKTVTPDFSLSVFIRMMYSCLVDADYLDTEAFMKENQAVRGEYDSLKVLAERFDNHIKQWLEKTDFKSDKQKILCSIRNQVLQDCMSKGSELPPGIYTLTVPTGGGKTTASLGFALRHAIQSKMKRIIYVIPYTSIIDQNAEVFRSILGEKNVLEHHSGILYDLTEDKAENEAAYRKALATENWDMPVIVTTAVQFFESLYANRSSKCRKLHNMANSVIIFDEAQTMPIPYLEPCVAAIAELAAH
;
A
#
# COMPACT_ATOMS: atom_id res chain seq x y z
N LYS A 1 -12.76 -17.73 -23.36
CA LYS A 1 -13.05 -16.32 -23.68
C LYS A 1 -13.34 -15.64 -22.33
N LEU A 2 -12.34 -15.04 -21.73
CA LEU A 2 -12.47 -14.15 -20.55
C LEU A 2 -13.07 -12.84 -21.09
N GLY A 3 -14.30 -12.56 -20.68
CA GLY A 3 -14.94 -11.29 -20.96
C GLY A 3 -14.20 -10.17 -20.27
N SER A 4 -13.80 -9.16 -21.03
CA SER A 4 -13.25 -7.91 -20.52
C SER A 4 -14.31 -7.22 -19.66
N ALA A 5 -14.24 -7.38 -18.35
CA ALA A 5 -15.00 -6.54 -17.42
C ALA A 5 -14.50 -5.10 -17.56
N ARG A 6 -15.31 -4.23 -18.12
CA ARG A 6 -15.07 -2.78 -18.11
C ARG A 6 -15.23 -2.32 -16.68
N PHE A 7 -14.12 -1.99 -16.05
CA PHE A 7 -14.11 -1.32 -14.75
C PHE A 7 -14.60 0.11 -14.96
N ALA A 8 -15.87 0.33 -14.66
CA ALA A 8 -16.45 1.66 -14.61
C ALA A 8 -16.49 2.13 -13.16
N GLY A 9 -15.94 3.31 -12.91
CA GLY A 9 -16.32 4.19 -11.81
C GLY A 9 -15.58 4.01 -10.48
N ASP A 10 -15.28 5.12 -9.92
CA ASP A 10 -14.66 5.53 -8.65
C ASP A 10 -15.17 4.84 -7.34
N GLY A 11 -15.60 3.60 -7.38
CA GLY A 11 -15.85 2.79 -6.19
C GLY A 11 -14.53 2.26 -5.64
N GLY A 12 -14.25 2.48 -4.35
CA GLY A 12 -13.02 2.08 -3.67
C GLY A 12 -12.65 0.61 -3.92
N TYR A 13 -11.36 0.27 -3.80
CA TYR A 13 -10.79 -1.07 -4.02
C TYR A 13 -11.60 -2.20 -3.41
N PHE A 14 -12.20 -1.96 -2.25
CA PHE A 14 -12.97 -2.93 -1.48
C PHE A 14 -14.29 -3.34 -2.15
N GLN A 15 -14.97 -2.42 -2.81
CA GLN A 15 -16.25 -2.71 -3.49
C GLN A 15 -16.04 -3.54 -4.77
N THR A 16 -14.96 -3.26 -5.48
CA THR A 16 -14.54 -4.04 -6.66
C THR A 16 -14.13 -5.46 -6.26
N TRP A 17 -13.40 -5.61 -5.17
CA TRP A 17 -12.97 -6.90 -4.64
C TRP A 17 -14.15 -7.74 -4.11
N ASN A 18 -15.10 -7.17 -3.37
CA ASN A 18 -16.30 -7.89 -2.93
C ASN A 18 -17.11 -8.43 -4.11
N ASN A 19 -17.19 -7.71 -5.22
CA ASN A 19 -17.85 -8.18 -6.43
C ASN A 19 -17.10 -9.36 -7.09
N ILE A 20 -15.78 -9.35 -7.09
CA ILE A 20 -14.93 -10.43 -7.60
C ILE A 20 -15.12 -11.68 -6.74
N ARG A 21 -15.00 -11.55 -5.42
CA ARG A 21 -15.17 -12.66 -4.48
C ARG A 21 -16.53 -13.32 -4.55
N ASN A 22 -17.61 -12.54 -4.60
CA ASN A 22 -18.97 -13.07 -4.75
C ASN A 22 -19.15 -13.86 -6.06
N SER A 23 -18.42 -13.48 -7.13
CA SER A 23 -18.42 -14.22 -8.39
C SER A 23 -17.66 -15.56 -8.30
N LEU A 24 -16.60 -15.62 -7.48
CA LEU A 24 -15.83 -16.85 -7.25
C LEU A 24 -16.57 -17.86 -6.37
N GLN A 25 -17.25 -17.41 -5.31
CA GLN A 25 -18.08 -18.27 -4.46
C GLN A 25 -19.18 -18.98 -5.26
N ARG A 26 -19.89 -18.27 -6.14
CA ARG A 26 -20.93 -18.85 -7.01
C ARG A 26 -20.41 -19.88 -8.01
N ARG A 27 -19.12 -19.87 -8.36
CA ARG A 27 -18.51 -20.85 -9.29
C ARG A 27 -18.09 -22.14 -8.60
N ASN A 28 -17.87 -22.14 -7.30
CA ASN A 28 -17.37 -23.31 -6.55
C ASN A 28 -18.49 -24.23 -6.03
N GLU A 29 -19.73 -23.74 -5.89
CA GLU A 29 -20.89 -24.54 -5.47
C GLU A 29 -21.28 -25.68 -6.44
N LEU A 30 -20.62 -25.77 -7.61
CA LEU A 30 -20.95 -26.68 -8.69
C LEU A 30 -19.99 -27.88 -8.89
N LYS A 31 -19.00 -28.10 -7.97
CA LYS A 31 -18.02 -29.19 -8.14
C LYS A 31 -17.99 -30.12 -6.93
N GLY A 32 -18.36 -31.37 -7.21
CA GLY A 32 -18.42 -32.47 -6.28
C GLY A 32 -17.10 -32.86 -5.62
N ASP A 33 -17.22 -33.76 -4.66
CA ASP A 33 -16.34 -34.34 -3.63
C ASP A 33 -14.88 -34.59 -4.09
N ARG A 34 -14.02 -33.60 -4.00
CA ARG A 34 -12.56 -33.77 -4.00
C ARG A 34 -12.02 -33.38 -2.62
N MET A 35 -10.99 -34.09 -2.16
CA MET A 35 -10.30 -33.76 -0.91
C MET A 35 -9.97 -32.25 -0.92
N LYS A 36 -10.56 -31.49 0.03
CA LYS A 36 -10.34 -30.05 0.16
C LYS A 36 -9.07 -29.79 0.96
N TYR A 37 -8.17 -28.95 0.45
CA TYR A 37 -7.02 -28.42 1.19
C TYR A 37 -7.38 -27.04 1.74
N LEU A 38 -7.37 -26.89 3.07
CA LEU A 38 -7.88 -25.71 3.77
C LEU A 38 -6.75 -24.73 4.08
N ALA A 39 -7.01 -23.45 3.84
CA ALA A 39 -6.16 -22.34 4.23
C ALA A 39 -6.56 -21.72 5.58
N HIS A 40 -7.88 -21.56 5.79
CA HIS A 40 -8.46 -20.96 6.99
C HIS A 40 -9.75 -21.68 7.39
N ILE A 41 -10.03 -21.69 8.71
CA ILE A 41 -11.28 -22.19 9.31
C ILE A 41 -11.74 -21.15 10.32
N GLU A 42 -13.02 -20.75 10.27
CA GLU A 42 -13.64 -19.85 11.23
C GLU A 42 -15.06 -20.34 11.55
N GLY A 43 -15.22 -20.95 12.72
CA GLY A 43 -16.44 -21.66 13.08
C GLY A 43 -16.73 -22.79 12.10
N GLU A 44 -17.89 -22.77 11.43
CA GLU A 44 -18.27 -23.75 10.40
C GLU A 44 -17.80 -23.37 8.99
N ARG A 45 -17.17 -22.20 8.82
CA ARG A 45 -16.71 -21.72 7.52
C ARG A 45 -15.31 -22.21 7.21
N GLU A 46 -15.11 -22.65 5.99
CA GLU A 46 -13.84 -23.12 5.45
C GLU A 46 -13.45 -22.30 4.24
N GLN A 47 -12.18 -21.90 4.15
CA GLN A 47 -11.58 -21.33 2.95
C GLN A 47 -10.50 -22.29 2.45
N THR A 48 -10.61 -22.71 1.19
CA THR A 48 -9.59 -23.55 0.57
C THR A 48 -8.33 -22.76 0.27
N ILE A 49 -7.17 -23.44 0.17
CA ILE A 49 -5.90 -22.81 -0.23
C ILE A 49 -6.04 -22.15 -1.60
N LYS A 50 -6.74 -22.82 -2.52
CA LYS A 50 -6.98 -22.28 -3.86
C LYS A 50 -7.76 -20.96 -3.83
N GLU A 51 -8.83 -20.88 -3.04
CA GLU A 51 -9.64 -19.66 -2.89
C GLU A 51 -8.84 -18.53 -2.30
N HIS A 52 -8.11 -18.79 -1.21
CA HIS A 52 -7.21 -17.83 -0.58
C HIS A 52 -6.10 -17.34 -1.54
N SER A 53 -5.44 -18.28 -2.23
CA SER A 53 -4.39 -17.93 -3.20
C SER A 53 -4.91 -17.05 -4.34
N ILE A 54 -6.12 -17.36 -4.87
CA ILE A 54 -6.74 -16.52 -5.93
C ILE A 54 -7.13 -15.15 -5.38
N GLY A 55 -7.76 -15.07 -4.21
CA GLY A 55 -8.14 -13.81 -3.58
C GLY A 55 -6.93 -12.92 -3.31
N THR A 56 -5.88 -13.48 -2.70
CA THR A 56 -4.61 -12.78 -2.48
C THR A 56 -3.95 -12.36 -3.79
N ALA A 57 -3.94 -13.22 -4.82
CA ALA A 57 -3.34 -12.91 -6.12
C ALA A 57 -4.06 -11.76 -6.84
N GLU A 58 -5.39 -11.73 -6.83
CA GLU A 58 -6.18 -10.67 -7.46
C GLU A 58 -5.97 -9.33 -6.74
N LEU A 59 -5.94 -9.31 -5.40
CA LEU A 59 -5.62 -8.12 -4.62
C LEU A 59 -4.19 -7.62 -4.88
N ALA A 60 -3.20 -8.51 -4.80
CA ALA A 60 -1.80 -8.14 -5.03
C ALA A 60 -1.56 -7.65 -6.46
N ALA A 61 -2.23 -8.24 -7.47
CA ALA A 61 -2.20 -7.77 -8.85
C ALA A 61 -2.82 -6.37 -8.98
N MET A 62 -3.95 -6.13 -8.32
CA MET A 62 -4.61 -4.82 -8.32
C MET A 62 -3.72 -3.74 -7.68
N PHE A 63 -2.99 -4.05 -6.61
CA PHE A 63 -2.05 -3.13 -5.99
C PHE A 63 -0.84 -2.87 -6.89
N ALA A 64 -0.22 -3.93 -7.40
CA ALA A 64 0.96 -3.84 -8.27
C ALA A 64 0.68 -3.17 -9.62
N LYS A 65 -0.58 -3.13 -10.06
CA LYS A 65 -1.00 -2.43 -11.28
C LYS A 65 -0.71 -0.93 -11.21
N ALA A 66 -0.66 -0.33 -10.01
CA ALA A 66 -0.33 1.09 -9.83
C ALA A 66 1.04 1.46 -10.42
N PHE A 67 1.98 0.52 -10.46
CA PHE A 67 3.31 0.65 -11.07
C PHE A 67 3.56 -0.36 -12.20
N GLY A 68 2.48 -0.87 -12.84
CA GLY A 68 2.55 -1.69 -14.05
C GLY A 68 3.09 -3.11 -13.85
N LYS A 69 2.87 -3.72 -12.67
CA LYS A 69 3.40 -5.04 -12.27
C LYS A 69 2.30 -6.00 -11.79
N ASP A 70 1.14 -5.94 -12.40
CA ASP A 70 0.01 -6.80 -12.07
C ASP A 70 0.31 -8.29 -12.26
N ASP A 71 1.11 -8.67 -13.26
CA ASP A 71 1.57 -10.05 -13.45
C ASP A 71 2.42 -10.56 -12.27
N TRP A 72 3.30 -9.71 -11.72
CA TRP A 72 4.10 -10.01 -10.54
C TRP A 72 3.23 -10.16 -9.29
N GLY A 73 2.29 -9.22 -9.09
CA GLY A 73 1.33 -9.27 -7.99
C GLY A 73 0.51 -10.55 -8.01
N TYR A 74 -0.01 -10.92 -9.18
CA TYR A 74 -0.76 -12.14 -9.34
C TYR A 74 0.07 -13.38 -9.05
N CYS A 75 1.30 -13.43 -9.57
CA CYS A 75 2.20 -14.56 -9.38
C CYS A 75 2.59 -14.76 -7.91
N VAL A 76 2.98 -13.70 -7.21
CA VAL A 76 3.39 -13.80 -5.81
C VAL A 76 2.24 -14.23 -4.90
N GLY A 77 1.01 -13.74 -5.16
CA GLY A 77 -0.19 -14.15 -4.42
C GLY A 77 -0.57 -15.60 -4.66
N MET A 78 -0.45 -16.12 -5.90
CA MET A 78 -0.73 -17.52 -6.19
C MET A 78 0.24 -18.50 -5.52
N LEU A 79 1.48 -18.08 -5.25
CA LEU A 79 2.56 -18.98 -4.79
C LEU A 79 2.89 -18.85 -3.31
N HIS A 80 2.40 -17.82 -2.60
CA HIS A 80 2.87 -17.52 -1.24
C HIS A 80 2.59 -18.67 -0.25
N ASP A 81 1.46 -19.32 -0.37
CA ASP A 81 0.93 -20.27 0.60
C ASP A 81 0.84 -21.73 0.11
N ILE A 82 1.52 -22.07 -1.00
CA ILE A 82 1.50 -23.45 -1.53
C ILE A 82 2.04 -24.49 -0.55
N GLY A 83 2.85 -24.09 0.45
CA GLY A 83 3.31 -24.98 1.51
C GLY A 83 2.17 -25.46 2.45
N LYS A 84 1.03 -24.79 2.45
CA LYS A 84 -0.17 -25.24 3.20
C LYS A 84 -0.75 -26.55 2.65
N TYR A 85 -0.40 -26.97 1.42
CA TYR A 85 -0.80 -28.28 0.87
C TYR A 85 -0.14 -29.48 1.56
N SER A 86 0.82 -29.26 2.48
CA SER A 86 1.45 -30.34 3.24
C SER A 86 0.46 -31.00 4.23
N GLU A 87 0.56 -32.31 4.40
CA GLU A 87 -0.29 -33.04 5.36
C GLU A 87 -0.14 -32.51 6.80
N ARG A 88 1.08 -32.10 7.19
CA ARG A 88 1.32 -31.53 8.51
C ARG A 88 0.53 -30.24 8.72
N PHE A 89 0.46 -29.36 7.70
CA PHE A 89 -0.33 -28.16 7.80
C PHE A 89 -1.83 -28.50 7.89
N GLN A 90 -2.31 -29.45 7.10
CA GLN A 90 -3.73 -29.84 7.11
C GLN A 90 -4.14 -30.46 8.47
N LYS A 91 -3.28 -31.25 9.12
CA LYS A 91 -3.50 -31.72 10.49
C LYS A 91 -3.54 -30.58 11.49
N LYS A 92 -2.62 -29.61 11.37
CA LYS A 92 -2.57 -28.43 12.23
C LYS A 92 -3.87 -27.62 12.16
N ILE A 93 -4.36 -27.31 10.96
CA ILE A 93 -5.56 -26.47 10.80
C ILE A 93 -6.83 -27.17 11.28
N GLN A 94 -6.84 -28.50 11.30
CA GLN A 94 -7.94 -29.34 11.81
C GLN A 94 -7.92 -29.53 13.32
N GLY A 95 -7.02 -28.87 14.05
CA GLY A 95 -7.03 -28.82 15.52
C GLY A 95 -5.79 -29.34 16.22
N ASP A 96 -4.77 -29.85 15.53
CA ASP A 96 -3.52 -30.25 16.17
C ASP A 96 -2.59 -29.05 16.37
N ASN A 97 -2.82 -28.32 17.45
CA ASN A 97 -2.09 -27.10 17.81
C ASN A 97 -0.61 -27.32 18.17
N ASN A 98 -0.16 -28.57 18.37
CA ASN A 98 1.22 -28.87 18.72
C ASN A 98 2.15 -28.88 17.50
N ILE A 99 1.61 -28.84 16.29
CA ILE A 99 2.38 -28.89 15.04
C ILE A 99 2.85 -27.50 14.65
N LYS A 100 4.17 -27.28 14.58
CA LYS A 100 4.79 -26.11 13.95
C LYS A 100 5.11 -26.42 12.51
N VAL A 101 4.60 -25.62 11.56
CA VAL A 101 4.82 -25.77 10.13
C VAL A 101 5.36 -24.47 9.55
N ASP A 102 6.45 -24.55 8.80
CA ASP A 102 7.00 -23.46 7.99
C ASP A 102 6.51 -23.63 6.54
N HIS A 103 5.32 -23.09 6.25
CA HIS A 103 4.73 -23.18 4.91
C HIS A 103 5.25 -22.14 3.92
N SER A 104 5.79 -21.00 4.41
CA SER A 104 6.30 -19.93 3.56
C SER A 104 7.58 -20.32 2.81
N THR A 105 8.41 -21.16 3.40
CA THR A 105 9.65 -21.63 2.75
C THR A 105 9.38 -22.48 1.51
N ALA A 106 8.26 -23.19 1.44
CA ALA A 106 7.90 -24.02 0.29
C ALA A 106 7.74 -23.22 -1.00
N GLY A 107 6.90 -22.18 -0.98
CA GLY A 107 6.72 -21.30 -2.12
C GLY A 107 7.99 -20.54 -2.53
N ALA A 108 8.79 -20.11 -1.53
CA ALA A 108 10.08 -19.47 -1.79
C ALA A 108 11.05 -20.40 -2.51
N LYS A 109 11.11 -21.70 -2.17
CA LYS A 109 11.92 -22.70 -2.86
C LYS A 109 11.49 -22.88 -4.30
N VAL A 110 10.20 -23.03 -4.56
CA VAL A 110 9.68 -23.17 -5.93
C VAL A 110 10.10 -21.99 -6.79
N CYS A 111 9.92 -20.77 -6.29
CA CYS A 111 10.34 -19.57 -7.01
C CYS A 111 11.85 -19.51 -7.24
N TYR A 112 12.66 -19.88 -6.25
CA TYR A 112 14.10 -19.89 -6.37
C TYR A 112 14.60 -20.95 -7.38
N GLU A 113 14.05 -22.16 -7.36
CA GLU A 113 14.37 -23.25 -8.27
C GLU A 113 13.97 -22.94 -9.72
N MET A 114 12.89 -22.21 -9.94
CA MET A 114 12.54 -21.70 -11.26
C MET A 114 13.56 -20.70 -11.80
N GLY A 115 14.26 -20.00 -10.93
CA GLY A 115 15.31 -19.06 -11.29
C GLY A 115 14.81 -17.81 -12.01
N GLY A 116 15.75 -17.03 -12.59
CA GLY A 116 15.41 -15.81 -13.34
C GLY A 116 14.55 -14.83 -12.54
N LEU A 117 13.48 -14.34 -13.15
CA LEU A 117 12.59 -13.37 -12.52
C LEU A 117 11.86 -13.92 -11.28
N TYR A 118 11.53 -15.21 -11.26
CA TYR A 118 10.85 -15.83 -10.13
C TYR A 118 11.72 -15.86 -8.87
N GLY A 119 13.05 -15.96 -8.99
CA GLY A 119 13.97 -15.90 -7.87
C GLY A 119 13.82 -14.62 -7.02
N ILE A 120 13.37 -13.53 -7.63
CA ILE A 120 13.09 -12.26 -6.94
C ILE A 120 11.89 -12.43 -5.98
N LEU A 121 10.84 -13.14 -6.39
CA LEU A 121 9.65 -13.37 -5.57
C LEU A 121 9.92 -14.22 -4.34
N SER A 122 10.99 -15.04 -4.35
CA SER A 122 11.36 -15.88 -3.20
C SER A 122 11.61 -15.06 -1.92
N TYR A 123 12.10 -13.81 -2.03
CA TYR A 123 12.25 -12.90 -0.88
C TYR A 123 10.88 -12.56 -0.25
N CYS A 124 9.92 -12.17 -1.08
CA CYS A 124 8.59 -11.78 -0.62
C CYS A 124 7.88 -12.95 0.05
N ILE A 125 7.92 -14.11 -0.60
CA ILE A 125 7.25 -15.33 -0.12
C ILE A 125 7.92 -15.85 1.16
N ALA A 126 9.26 -15.93 1.21
CA ALA A 126 9.94 -16.33 2.43
C ALA A 126 9.61 -15.44 3.62
N GLY A 127 9.37 -14.15 3.37
CA GLY A 127 9.21 -13.12 4.38
C GLY A 127 7.79 -12.86 4.87
N HIS A 128 6.74 -13.33 4.18
CA HIS A 128 5.39 -12.78 4.38
C HIS A 128 4.86 -12.88 5.83
N HIS A 129 5.26 -13.90 6.58
CA HIS A 129 4.95 -14.00 8.02
C HIS A 129 6.06 -13.48 8.94
N ALA A 130 7.33 -13.69 8.56
CA ALA A 130 8.47 -13.47 9.48
C ALA A 130 9.21 -12.14 9.25
N GLY A 131 8.83 -11.39 8.21
CA GLY A 131 9.53 -10.20 7.75
C GLY A 131 10.49 -10.48 6.59
N LEU A 132 10.70 -9.47 5.76
CA LEU A 132 11.54 -9.54 4.56
C LEU A 132 12.96 -9.92 4.96
N PRO A 133 13.50 -11.08 4.49
CA PRO A 133 14.81 -11.55 4.90
C PRO A 133 15.94 -10.82 4.17
N ASN A 134 17.11 -10.77 4.79
CA ASN A 134 18.34 -10.48 4.07
C ASN A 134 18.70 -11.66 3.16
N THR A 135 19.53 -11.42 2.13
CA THR A 135 19.98 -12.47 1.19
C THR A 135 20.71 -13.59 1.93
N GLY A 136 21.67 -13.24 2.79
CA GLY A 136 22.61 -14.17 3.39
C GLY A 136 23.66 -14.64 2.36
N THR A 137 24.39 -15.70 2.71
CA THR A 137 25.34 -16.37 1.80
C THR A 137 25.01 -17.85 1.66
N ILE A 138 25.36 -18.43 0.51
CA ILE A 138 25.11 -19.86 0.24
C ILE A 138 25.80 -20.76 1.28
N SER A 139 26.96 -20.38 1.78
CA SER A 139 27.73 -21.11 2.82
C SER A 139 27.36 -20.64 4.25
N GLY A 140 26.53 -19.59 4.39
CA GLY A 140 26.20 -18.97 5.68
C GLY A 140 25.38 -19.87 6.60
N LEU A 141 25.53 -19.63 7.91
CA LEU A 141 24.81 -20.35 8.98
C LEU A 141 23.55 -19.62 9.43
N ASP A 142 23.32 -18.40 8.95
CA ASP A 142 22.15 -17.62 9.33
C ASP A 142 20.86 -18.21 8.73
N ARG A 143 20.11 -18.91 9.58
CA ARG A 143 18.84 -19.56 9.24
C ARG A 143 17.69 -18.58 8.98
N SER A 144 17.84 -17.30 9.31
CA SER A 144 16.82 -16.26 9.11
C SER A 144 16.93 -15.62 7.71
N SER A 145 18.10 -15.66 7.09
CA SER A 145 18.33 -15.18 5.73
C SER A 145 17.61 -16.03 4.67
N LEU A 146 17.44 -15.48 3.46
CA LEU A 146 16.81 -16.20 2.36
C LEU A 146 17.53 -17.53 2.10
N PHE A 147 18.86 -17.50 1.88
CA PHE A 147 19.63 -18.74 1.65
C PHE A 147 19.57 -19.70 2.83
N GLY A 148 19.52 -19.21 4.06
CA GLY A 148 19.35 -20.05 5.24
C GLY A 148 17.96 -20.74 5.27
N ARG A 149 16.91 -20.07 4.83
CA ARG A 149 15.57 -20.65 4.69
C ARG A 149 15.51 -21.67 3.57
N LEU A 150 16.08 -21.36 2.40
CA LEU A 150 16.10 -22.27 1.26
C LEU A 150 16.81 -23.62 1.55
N LYS A 151 17.69 -23.67 2.54
CA LYS A 151 18.33 -24.92 3.01
C LYS A 151 17.45 -25.78 3.92
N LYS A 152 16.40 -25.21 4.52
CA LYS A 152 15.54 -25.99 5.43
C LYS A 152 14.81 -27.10 4.68
N GLY A 153 14.65 -28.24 5.33
CA GLY A 153 13.71 -29.26 4.87
C GLY A 153 12.28 -28.71 4.90
N VAL A 154 11.50 -29.04 3.92
CA VAL A 154 10.06 -28.74 3.87
C VAL A 154 9.30 -30.05 3.71
N ASP A 155 8.11 -30.13 4.32
CA ASP A 155 7.23 -31.29 4.14
C ASP A 155 6.77 -31.37 2.68
N ASP A 156 6.32 -32.53 2.23
CA ASP A 156 5.77 -32.69 0.86
C ASP A 156 4.51 -31.84 0.71
N PHE A 157 4.53 -30.98 -0.28
CA PHE A 157 3.43 -30.07 -0.67
C PHE A 157 3.08 -30.20 -2.16
N SER A 158 3.54 -31.26 -2.82
CA SER A 158 3.44 -31.47 -4.28
C SER A 158 2.01 -31.39 -4.83
N ARG A 159 1.01 -31.62 -3.98
CA ARG A 159 -0.42 -31.54 -4.30
C ARG A 159 -0.85 -30.15 -4.80
N TYR A 160 -0.10 -29.08 -4.51
CA TYR A 160 -0.40 -27.77 -5.07
C TYR A 160 -0.49 -27.80 -6.62
N LYS A 161 0.28 -28.67 -7.28
CA LYS A 161 0.31 -28.80 -8.75
C LYS A 161 -1.01 -29.24 -9.35
N ASP A 162 -1.87 -29.87 -8.57
CA ASP A 162 -3.19 -30.34 -9.01
C ASP A 162 -4.19 -29.17 -9.09
N GLU A 163 -3.94 -28.06 -8.39
CA GLU A 163 -4.89 -26.97 -8.23
C GLU A 163 -4.34 -25.59 -8.61
N ILE A 164 -3.03 -25.37 -8.46
CA ILE A 164 -2.35 -24.07 -8.67
C ILE A 164 -1.49 -24.16 -9.93
N ASN A 165 -1.83 -23.36 -10.93
CA ASN A 165 -0.98 -23.14 -12.09
C ASN A 165 -0.07 -21.94 -11.82
N ILE A 166 1.24 -22.10 -12.06
CA ILE A 166 2.21 -21.02 -11.86
C ILE A 166 2.03 -19.99 -12.98
N PRO A 167 1.69 -18.72 -12.64
CA PRO A 167 1.52 -17.68 -13.65
C PRO A 167 2.85 -17.31 -14.31
N CYS A 168 2.79 -16.94 -15.58
CA CYS A 168 3.97 -16.50 -16.34
C CYS A 168 4.25 -15.01 -16.05
N LEU A 169 5.48 -14.69 -15.66
CA LEU A 169 5.96 -13.31 -15.56
C LEU A 169 6.29 -12.79 -16.97
N LYS A 170 5.75 -11.65 -17.33
CA LYS A 170 5.85 -11.04 -18.66
C LYS A 170 6.64 -9.74 -18.67
N THR A 171 6.72 -9.06 -17.53
CA THR A 171 7.36 -7.75 -17.43
C THR A 171 8.67 -7.83 -16.64
N PHE A 172 9.61 -6.92 -16.94
CA PHE A 172 10.81 -6.75 -16.11
C PHE A 172 10.46 -6.00 -14.82
N PRO A 173 11.24 -6.18 -13.72
CA PRO A 173 10.95 -5.55 -12.44
C PRO A 173 10.95 -4.02 -12.53
N PHE A 174 11.88 -3.42 -13.25
CA PHE A 174 12.02 -1.97 -13.44
C PHE A 174 12.71 -1.65 -14.77
N ASN A 175 12.71 -0.37 -15.17
CA ASN A 175 13.44 0.08 -16.36
C ASN A 175 14.91 0.37 -15.99
N PRO A 176 15.90 -0.39 -16.49
CA PRO A 176 17.32 -0.18 -16.16
C PRO A 176 17.86 1.21 -16.52
N GLN A 177 17.22 1.92 -17.45
CA GLN A 177 17.64 3.27 -17.86
C GLN A 177 17.21 4.37 -16.87
N LYS A 178 16.32 4.05 -15.93
CA LYS A 178 15.78 4.99 -14.95
C LYS A 178 16.19 4.69 -13.51
N THR A 179 17.10 3.75 -13.30
CA THR A 179 17.52 3.30 -11.97
C THR A 179 18.52 4.28 -11.34
N VAL A 180 18.45 4.42 -10.01
CA VAL A 180 19.52 5.06 -9.22
C VAL A 180 20.76 4.18 -9.28
N THR A 181 20.63 2.93 -8.80
CA THR A 181 21.54 1.82 -9.09
C THR A 181 20.69 0.56 -9.24
N PRO A 182 21.09 -0.43 -10.06
CA PRO A 182 20.31 -1.66 -10.27
C PRO A 182 19.98 -2.39 -8.96
N ASP A 183 20.94 -2.49 -8.04
CA ASP A 183 20.77 -3.21 -6.77
C ASP A 183 19.78 -2.45 -5.84
N PHE A 184 19.85 -1.12 -5.81
CA PHE A 184 18.93 -0.31 -5.03
C PHE A 184 17.51 -0.40 -5.59
N SER A 185 17.35 -0.23 -6.90
CA SER A 185 16.06 -0.35 -7.58
C SER A 185 15.44 -1.74 -7.39
N LEU A 186 16.25 -2.81 -7.44
CA LEU A 186 15.81 -4.17 -7.14
C LEU A 186 15.32 -4.28 -5.68
N SER A 187 16.06 -3.69 -4.74
CA SER A 187 15.67 -3.67 -3.32
C SER A 187 14.33 -2.94 -3.11
N VAL A 188 14.12 -1.80 -3.76
CA VAL A 188 12.85 -1.05 -3.70
C VAL A 188 11.73 -1.87 -4.34
N PHE A 189 11.96 -2.45 -5.51
CA PHE A 189 10.98 -3.31 -6.18
C PHE A 189 10.55 -4.50 -5.32
N ILE A 190 11.50 -5.23 -4.70
CA ILE A 190 11.18 -6.34 -3.79
C ILE A 190 10.30 -5.85 -2.63
N ARG A 191 10.59 -4.68 -2.05
CA ARG A 191 9.79 -4.08 -0.97
C ARG A 191 8.37 -3.71 -1.42
N MET A 192 8.24 -3.16 -2.62
CA MET A 192 6.94 -2.84 -3.21
C MET A 192 6.11 -4.10 -3.46
N MET A 193 6.72 -5.15 -4.04
CA MET A 193 6.06 -6.45 -4.24
C MET A 193 5.72 -7.14 -2.92
N TYR A 194 6.61 -7.07 -1.94
CA TYR A 194 6.35 -7.56 -0.59
C TYR A 194 5.16 -6.85 0.06
N SER A 195 5.08 -5.53 -0.09
CA SER A 195 3.93 -4.74 0.38
C SER A 195 2.61 -5.19 -0.27
N CYS A 196 2.61 -5.40 -1.59
CA CYS A 196 1.44 -5.89 -2.31
C CYS A 196 1.00 -7.26 -1.78
N LEU A 197 1.95 -8.18 -1.56
CA LEU A 197 1.66 -9.51 -1.04
C LEU A 197 1.09 -9.46 0.38
N VAL A 198 1.82 -8.82 1.31
CA VAL A 198 1.41 -8.88 2.73
C VAL A 198 0.11 -8.12 2.99
N ASP A 199 -0.16 -7.04 2.27
CA ASP A 199 -1.45 -6.35 2.43
C ASP A 199 -2.60 -7.16 1.80
N ALA A 200 -2.37 -7.79 0.66
CA ALA A 200 -3.35 -8.65 0.00
C ALA A 200 -3.72 -9.88 0.85
N ASP A 201 -2.72 -10.57 1.42
CA ASP A 201 -2.88 -11.71 2.31
C ASP A 201 -3.70 -11.34 3.57
N TYR A 202 -3.32 -10.22 4.22
CA TYR A 202 -4.08 -9.71 5.37
C TYR A 202 -5.53 -9.35 5.03
N LEU A 203 -5.76 -8.69 3.90
CA LEU A 203 -7.11 -8.27 3.51
C LEU A 203 -8.00 -9.45 3.09
N ASP A 204 -7.46 -10.45 2.39
CA ASP A 204 -8.22 -11.66 2.04
C ASP A 204 -8.57 -12.45 3.29
N THR A 205 -7.62 -12.62 4.22
CA THR A 205 -7.84 -13.26 5.52
C THR A 205 -8.85 -12.47 6.36
N GLU A 206 -8.72 -11.15 6.47
CA GLU A 206 -9.65 -10.29 7.21
C GLU A 206 -11.07 -10.42 6.68
N ALA A 207 -11.24 -10.43 5.37
CA ALA A 207 -12.55 -10.55 4.76
C ALA A 207 -13.18 -11.92 4.97
N PHE A 208 -12.39 -12.99 5.01
CA PHE A 208 -12.88 -14.32 5.37
C PHE A 208 -13.28 -14.37 6.85
N MET A 209 -12.42 -13.93 7.77
CA MET A 209 -12.66 -13.99 9.21
C MET A 209 -13.82 -13.09 9.66
N LYS A 210 -13.98 -11.91 9.07
CA LYS A 210 -15.00 -10.92 9.45
C LYS A 210 -16.24 -10.92 8.54
N GLU A 211 -16.45 -11.93 7.72
CA GLU A 211 -17.63 -12.03 6.80
C GLU A 211 -17.82 -10.78 5.92
N ASN A 212 -16.73 -10.17 5.47
CA ASN A 212 -16.75 -8.89 4.72
C ASN A 212 -17.33 -7.69 5.49
N GLN A 213 -17.39 -7.75 6.82
CA GLN A 213 -17.88 -6.65 7.66
C GLN A 213 -16.78 -5.64 8.05
N ALA A 214 -15.56 -5.80 7.55
CA ALA A 214 -14.51 -4.80 7.77
C ALA A 214 -14.89 -3.50 7.04
N VAL A 215 -15.02 -2.42 7.80
CA VAL A 215 -15.43 -1.11 7.28
C VAL A 215 -14.18 -0.37 6.78
N ARG A 216 -13.79 -0.63 5.52
CA ARG A 216 -12.70 0.07 4.83
C ARG A 216 -13.26 0.84 3.65
N GLY A 217 -12.59 1.94 3.24
CA GLY A 217 -13.02 2.75 2.10
C GLY A 217 -14.11 3.77 2.46
N GLU A 218 -14.98 4.09 1.49
CA GLU A 218 -16.04 5.12 1.58
C GLU A 218 -15.49 6.55 1.71
N TYR A 219 -14.33 6.79 1.12
CA TYR A 219 -13.73 8.12 0.99
C TYR A 219 -14.25 8.84 -0.25
N ASP A 220 -14.24 10.16 -0.19
CA ASP A 220 -14.60 10.97 -1.34
C ASP A 220 -13.48 10.94 -2.40
N SER A 221 -13.85 11.06 -3.67
CA SER A 221 -12.85 11.12 -4.74
C SER A 221 -12.04 12.42 -4.69
N LEU A 222 -10.81 12.40 -5.23
CA LEU A 222 -9.98 13.61 -5.30
C LEU A 222 -10.65 14.76 -6.05
N LYS A 223 -11.58 14.48 -6.98
CA LYS A 223 -12.39 15.52 -7.65
C LYS A 223 -13.31 16.23 -6.66
N VAL A 224 -14.03 15.47 -5.83
CA VAL A 224 -14.88 16.03 -4.78
C VAL A 224 -14.05 16.83 -3.76
N LEU A 225 -12.85 16.33 -3.43
CA LEU A 225 -11.94 17.05 -2.52
C LEU A 225 -11.44 18.36 -3.14
N ALA A 226 -11.16 18.38 -4.44
CA ALA A 226 -10.78 19.60 -5.15
C ALA A 226 -11.93 20.63 -5.21
N GLU A 227 -13.17 20.18 -5.41
CA GLU A 227 -14.34 21.06 -5.37
C GLU A 227 -14.56 21.67 -3.98
N ARG A 228 -14.36 20.89 -2.89
CA ARG A 228 -14.38 21.43 -1.52
C ARG A 228 -13.28 22.45 -1.29
N PHE A 229 -12.07 22.16 -1.77
CA PHE A 229 -10.95 23.08 -1.70
C PHE A 229 -11.26 24.41 -2.40
N ASP A 230 -11.80 24.36 -3.62
CA ASP A 230 -12.17 25.54 -4.39
C ASP A 230 -13.23 26.40 -3.66
N ASN A 231 -14.25 25.73 -3.11
CA ASN A 231 -15.29 26.41 -2.32
C ASN A 231 -14.71 27.06 -1.05
N HIS A 232 -13.78 26.40 -0.37
CA HIS A 232 -13.09 26.97 0.78
C HIS A 232 -12.27 28.21 0.40
N ILE A 233 -11.51 28.14 -0.69
CA ILE A 233 -10.72 29.28 -1.17
C ILE A 233 -11.61 30.46 -1.57
N LYS A 234 -12.71 30.20 -2.27
CA LYS A 234 -13.67 31.23 -2.63
C LYS A 234 -14.24 31.94 -1.39
N GLN A 235 -14.70 31.17 -0.40
CA GLN A 235 -15.22 31.74 0.86
C GLN A 235 -14.14 32.49 1.63
N TRP A 236 -12.89 32.04 1.60
CA TRP A 236 -11.77 32.73 2.23
C TRP A 236 -11.51 34.09 1.56
N LEU A 237 -11.56 34.18 0.25
CA LEU A 237 -11.38 35.44 -0.51
C LEU A 237 -12.56 36.42 -0.27
N GLU A 238 -13.77 35.91 -0.14
CA GLU A 238 -14.94 36.74 0.08
C GLU A 238 -15.03 37.33 1.51
N LYS A 239 -14.48 36.64 2.51
CA LYS A 239 -14.53 37.01 3.93
C LYS A 239 -13.44 37.99 4.39
N THR A 240 -12.53 38.44 3.53
CA THR A 240 -11.38 39.25 3.94
C THR A 240 -11.73 40.70 4.17
N ASP A 241 -12.08 41.03 5.41
CA ASP A 241 -12.04 42.38 5.93
C ASP A 241 -10.60 42.74 6.30
N PHE A 242 -9.93 43.46 5.41
CA PHE A 242 -8.53 43.85 5.63
C PHE A 242 -8.39 44.98 6.64
N LYS A 243 -7.78 44.71 7.79
CA LYS A 243 -7.53 45.73 8.82
C LYS A 243 -6.37 46.68 8.47
N SER A 244 -5.60 46.39 7.40
CA SER A 244 -4.51 47.27 6.94
C SER A 244 -4.12 46.93 5.48
N ASP A 245 -3.50 47.91 4.78
CA ASP A 245 -2.98 47.71 3.43
C ASP A 245 -1.92 46.60 3.36
N LYS A 246 -1.12 46.45 4.40
CA LYS A 246 -0.16 45.34 4.52
C LYS A 246 -0.82 43.97 4.48
N GLN A 247 -1.96 43.79 5.15
CA GLN A 247 -2.72 42.54 5.10
C GLN A 247 -3.31 42.30 3.72
N LYS A 248 -3.80 43.34 3.06
CA LYS A 248 -4.34 43.26 1.69
C LYS A 248 -3.25 42.82 0.70
N ILE A 249 -2.07 43.42 0.76
CA ILE A 249 -0.92 43.05 -0.08
C ILE A 249 -0.51 41.60 0.17
N LEU A 250 -0.40 41.18 1.44
CA LEU A 250 -0.02 39.80 1.79
C LEU A 250 -1.07 38.78 1.29
N CYS A 251 -2.35 39.09 1.39
CA CYS A 251 -3.41 38.25 0.87
C CYS A 251 -3.34 38.13 -0.66
N SER A 252 -3.10 39.24 -1.36
CA SER A 252 -2.92 39.24 -2.82
C SER A 252 -1.73 38.36 -3.24
N ILE A 253 -0.59 38.44 -2.55
CA ILE A 253 0.59 37.61 -2.82
C ILE A 253 0.27 36.12 -2.57
N ARG A 254 -0.37 35.78 -1.45
CA ARG A 254 -0.77 34.40 -1.13
C ARG A 254 -1.71 33.84 -2.19
N ASN A 255 -2.68 34.64 -2.65
CA ASN A 255 -3.58 34.24 -3.71
C ASN A 255 -2.83 34.02 -5.02
N GLN A 256 -1.89 34.89 -5.40
CA GLN A 256 -1.08 34.71 -6.60
C GLN A 256 -0.28 33.39 -6.54
N VAL A 257 0.43 33.12 -5.43
CA VAL A 257 1.18 31.87 -5.22
C VAL A 257 0.25 30.65 -5.34
N LEU A 258 -0.95 30.72 -4.75
CA LEU A 258 -1.93 29.64 -4.84
C LEU A 258 -2.36 29.39 -6.29
N GLN A 259 -2.73 30.44 -7.04
CA GLN A 259 -3.17 30.33 -8.43
C GLN A 259 -2.05 29.78 -9.33
N ASP A 260 -0.81 30.24 -9.15
CA ASP A 260 0.34 29.73 -9.86
C ASP A 260 0.57 28.24 -9.58
N CYS A 261 0.47 27.80 -8.32
CA CYS A 261 0.56 26.40 -7.93
C CYS A 261 -0.54 25.56 -8.54
N MET A 262 -1.80 26.02 -8.51
CA MET A 262 -2.93 25.30 -9.09
C MET A 262 -2.82 25.14 -10.62
N SER A 263 -2.41 26.22 -11.32
CA SER A 263 -2.16 26.19 -12.76
C SER A 263 -1.05 25.17 -13.10
N LYS A 264 0.09 25.26 -12.40
CA LYS A 264 1.20 24.32 -12.60
C LYS A 264 0.83 22.89 -12.26
N GLY A 265 0.00 22.65 -11.24
CA GLY A 265 -0.52 21.33 -10.94
C GLY A 265 -1.32 20.71 -12.09
N SER A 266 -2.05 21.54 -12.84
CA SER A 266 -2.83 21.10 -14.01
C SER A 266 -2.00 20.93 -15.30
N GLU A 267 -0.84 21.57 -15.40
CA GLU A 267 -0.05 21.64 -16.63
C GLU A 267 1.15 20.68 -16.65
N LEU A 268 1.80 20.50 -15.48
CA LEU A 268 3.07 19.80 -15.43
C LEU A 268 2.89 18.28 -15.46
N PRO A 269 3.78 17.52 -16.15
CA PRO A 269 3.80 16.06 -16.11
C PRO A 269 4.24 15.53 -14.75
N PRO A 270 4.07 14.24 -14.42
CA PRO A 270 4.67 13.63 -13.22
C PRO A 270 6.19 13.85 -13.18
N GLY A 271 6.71 14.19 -11.98
CA GLY A 271 8.13 14.51 -11.79
C GLY A 271 8.41 15.08 -10.40
N ILE A 272 9.61 15.59 -10.18
CA ILE A 272 10.04 16.25 -8.94
C ILE A 272 9.98 17.75 -9.13
N TYR A 273 9.30 18.44 -8.23
CA TYR A 273 9.11 19.89 -8.25
C TYR A 273 9.48 20.52 -6.92
N THR A 274 9.88 21.77 -6.93
CA THR A 274 10.18 22.52 -5.72
C THR A 274 9.30 23.77 -5.63
N LEU A 275 8.82 24.06 -4.41
CA LEU A 275 8.09 25.28 -4.08
C LEU A 275 8.87 26.08 -3.06
N THR A 276 9.41 27.22 -3.48
CA THR A 276 10.16 28.13 -2.62
C THR A 276 9.36 29.40 -2.37
N VAL A 277 8.81 29.51 -1.16
CA VAL A 277 8.01 30.66 -0.72
C VAL A 277 8.42 31.00 0.71
N PRO A 278 8.55 32.29 1.06
CA PRO A 278 8.89 32.72 2.42
C PRO A 278 7.87 32.19 3.46
N THR A 279 8.33 32.08 4.71
CA THR A 279 7.45 31.72 5.84
C THR A 279 6.25 32.67 5.91
N GLY A 280 5.06 32.11 6.10
CA GLY A 280 3.80 32.88 6.09
C GLY A 280 3.27 33.20 4.69
N GLY A 281 3.93 32.78 3.60
CA GLY A 281 3.50 33.01 2.23
C GLY A 281 2.42 32.06 1.71
N GLY A 282 1.85 31.17 2.55
CA GLY A 282 0.74 30.28 2.17
C GLY A 282 1.18 28.94 1.56
N LYS A 283 2.42 28.46 1.85
CA LYS A 283 2.95 27.17 1.33
C LYS A 283 1.99 26.00 1.47
N THR A 284 1.44 25.78 2.65
CA THR A 284 0.56 24.62 2.95
C THR A 284 -0.65 24.58 2.06
N THR A 285 -1.35 25.71 1.90
CA THR A 285 -2.55 25.80 1.05
C THR A 285 -2.18 25.71 -0.43
N ALA A 286 -1.10 26.37 -0.85
CA ALA A 286 -0.65 26.36 -2.23
C ALA A 286 -0.15 24.96 -2.68
N SER A 287 0.59 24.26 -1.82
CA SER A 287 1.04 22.88 -2.11
C SER A 287 -0.12 21.89 -2.15
N LEU A 288 -1.13 22.03 -1.27
CA LEU A 288 -2.35 21.22 -1.34
C LEU A 288 -3.13 21.47 -2.63
N GLY A 289 -3.27 22.75 -3.02
CA GLY A 289 -3.91 23.14 -4.28
C GLY A 289 -3.20 22.54 -5.50
N PHE A 290 -1.86 22.63 -5.55
CA PHE A 290 -1.04 21.95 -6.56
C PHE A 290 -1.32 20.45 -6.56
N ALA A 291 -1.25 19.80 -5.40
CA ALA A 291 -1.38 18.36 -5.28
C ALA A 291 -2.74 17.83 -5.76
N LEU A 292 -3.82 18.51 -5.40
CA LEU A 292 -5.17 18.15 -5.86
C LEU A 292 -5.28 18.22 -7.38
N ARG A 293 -4.80 19.33 -7.99
CA ARG A 293 -4.81 19.50 -9.45
C ARG A 293 -3.94 18.48 -10.15
N HIS A 294 -2.72 18.29 -9.65
CA HIS A 294 -1.76 17.36 -10.23
C HIS A 294 -2.22 15.91 -10.13
N ALA A 295 -2.79 15.52 -8.99
CA ALA A 295 -3.32 14.18 -8.80
C ALA A 295 -4.49 13.88 -9.76
N ILE A 296 -5.40 14.83 -9.97
CA ILE A 296 -6.51 14.67 -10.91
C ILE A 296 -6.00 14.59 -12.36
N GLN A 297 -5.12 15.51 -12.77
CA GLN A 297 -4.55 15.56 -14.12
C GLN A 297 -3.76 14.28 -14.44
N SER A 298 -2.95 13.81 -13.52
CA SER A 298 -2.11 12.63 -13.68
C SER A 298 -2.79 11.32 -13.29
N LYS A 299 -4.10 11.35 -12.95
CA LYS A 299 -4.90 10.18 -12.53
C LYS A 299 -4.30 9.45 -11.31
N MET A 300 -3.66 10.18 -10.43
CA MET A 300 -3.15 9.66 -9.17
C MET A 300 -4.28 9.45 -8.17
N LYS A 301 -4.02 8.65 -7.13
CA LYS A 301 -5.07 8.16 -6.23
C LYS A 301 -5.10 8.87 -4.88
N ARG A 302 -3.96 9.44 -4.45
CA ARG A 302 -3.84 10.05 -3.13
C ARG A 302 -2.79 11.13 -3.06
N ILE A 303 -2.81 11.84 -1.94
CA ILE A 303 -1.84 12.85 -1.56
C ILE A 303 -1.22 12.43 -0.23
N ILE A 304 0.11 12.38 -0.15
CA ILE A 304 0.86 12.09 1.07
C ILE A 304 1.64 13.34 1.44
N TYR A 305 1.28 13.95 2.57
CA TYR A 305 1.92 15.16 3.08
C TYR A 305 2.88 14.79 4.21
N VAL A 306 4.17 14.95 3.96
CA VAL A 306 5.26 14.54 4.87
C VAL A 306 5.83 15.78 5.56
N ILE A 307 5.74 15.81 6.90
CA ILE A 307 6.14 16.93 7.74
C ILE A 307 7.34 16.52 8.62
N PRO A 308 8.31 17.41 8.88
CA PRO A 308 9.50 17.04 9.66
C PRO A 308 9.22 16.80 11.15
N TYR A 309 8.28 17.52 11.73
CA TYR A 309 8.07 17.56 13.19
C TYR A 309 6.64 17.21 13.58
N THR A 310 6.49 16.40 14.63
CA THR A 310 5.19 16.02 15.19
C THR A 310 4.39 17.20 15.73
N SER A 311 5.05 18.25 16.26
CA SER A 311 4.38 19.43 16.82
C SER A 311 3.60 20.27 15.81
N ILE A 312 3.84 20.11 14.51
CA ILE A 312 3.16 20.87 13.45
C ILE A 312 2.14 20.00 12.71
N ILE A 313 2.21 18.69 12.89
CA ILE A 313 1.38 17.76 12.12
C ILE A 313 -0.10 17.92 12.47
N ASP A 314 -0.43 18.02 13.75
CA ASP A 314 -1.81 18.19 14.23
C ASP A 314 -2.45 19.43 13.61
N GLN A 315 -1.73 20.55 13.58
CA GLN A 315 -2.22 21.81 13.01
C GLN A 315 -2.47 21.70 11.49
N ASN A 316 -1.55 21.07 10.74
CA ASN A 316 -1.72 20.90 9.30
C ASN A 316 -2.83 19.89 8.99
N ALA A 317 -2.91 18.80 9.74
CA ALA A 317 -3.97 17.81 9.60
C ALA A 317 -5.36 18.42 9.88
N GLU A 318 -5.46 19.28 10.92
CA GLU A 318 -6.68 20.00 11.24
C GLU A 318 -7.11 20.95 10.11
N VAL A 319 -6.17 21.70 9.53
CA VAL A 319 -6.44 22.54 8.36
C VAL A 319 -6.95 21.68 7.19
N PHE A 320 -6.33 20.55 6.91
CA PHE A 320 -6.78 19.68 5.83
C PHE A 320 -8.14 19.05 6.11
N ARG A 321 -8.42 18.61 7.35
CA ARG A 321 -9.75 18.12 7.76
C ARG A 321 -10.83 19.16 7.59
N SER A 322 -10.57 20.41 8.00
CA SER A 322 -11.54 21.52 7.87
C SER A 322 -11.88 21.84 6.40
N ILE A 323 -10.94 21.64 5.48
CA ILE A 323 -11.13 21.90 4.05
C ILE A 323 -11.75 20.68 3.35
N LEU A 324 -11.20 19.50 3.58
CA LEU A 324 -11.47 18.30 2.80
C LEU A 324 -12.51 17.38 3.45
N GLY A 325 -12.79 17.58 4.73
CA GLY A 325 -13.67 16.74 5.54
C GLY A 325 -12.93 15.66 6.31
N GLU A 326 -13.37 15.44 7.55
CA GLU A 326 -12.75 14.57 8.56
C GLU A 326 -12.47 13.13 8.07
N LYS A 327 -13.39 12.55 7.31
CA LYS A 327 -13.32 11.16 6.81
C LYS A 327 -12.27 10.94 5.73
N ASN A 328 -11.69 12.00 5.16
CA ASN A 328 -10.79 11.92 4.00
C ASN A 328 -9.32 12.14 4.36
N VAL A 329 -9.02 12.51 5.60
CA VAL A 329 -7.67 12.87 6.07
C VAL A 329 -7.24 11.95 7.19
N LEU A 330 -6.22 11.14 6.92
CA LEU A 330 -5.53 10.32 7.90
C LEU A 330 -4.32 11.08 8.43
N GLU A 331 -4.24 11.21 9.73
CA GLU A 331 -3.02 11.62 10.42
C GLU A 331 -2.34 10.38 10.99
N HIS A 332 -1.06 10.16 10.66
CA HIS A 332 -0.34 8.96 11.08
C HIS A 332 1.10 9.24 11.47
N HIS A 333 1.38 9.21 12.76
CA HIS A 333 2.72 9.33 13.35
C HIS A 333 2.77 8.60 14.70
N SER A 334 3.96 8.49 15.29
CA SER A 334 4.19 7.73 16.54
C SER A 334 3.44 8.26 17.78
N GLY A 335 2.95 9.49 17.73
CA GLY A 335 2.20 10.12 18.84
C GLY A 335 0.71 9.82 18.82
N ILE A 336 0.16 9.25 17.75
CA ILE A 336 -1.26 8.89 17.67
C ILE A 336 -1.42 7.38 17.74
N LEU A 337 -2.19 6.92 18.72
CA LEU A 337 -2.67 5.56 18.83
C LEU A 337 -4.16 5.54 18.51
N TYR A 338 -4.52 4.95 17.38
CA TYR A 338 -5.91 4.61 17.09
C TYR A 338 -6.22 3.27 17.76
N ASP A 339 -7.16 3.25 18.70
CA ASP A 339 -7.53 2.03 19.42
C ASP A 339 -8.46 1.16 18.55
N LEU A 340 -8.04 -0.09 18.29
CA LEU A 340 -8.84 -1.08 17.58
C LEU A 340 -9.79 -1.85 18.53
N THR A 341 -9.68 -1.62 19.84
CA THR A 341 -10.47 -2.31 20.88
C THR A 341 -11.78 -1.58 21.22
N GLU A 342 -11.94 -0.32 20.79
CA GLU A 342 -13.22 0.38 20.92
C GLU A 342 -14.32 -0.31 20.12
N ASP A 343 -15.49 -0.45 20.75
CA ASP A 343 -16.62 -1.12 20.14
C ASP A 343 -16.99 -0.46 18.81
N LYS A 344 -17.02 -1.24 17.72
CA LYS A 344 -17.30 -0.76 16.36
C LYS A 344 -18.56 0.12 16.28
N ALA A 345 -19.53 -0.14 17.16
CA ALA A 345 -20.82 0.56 17.20
C ALA A 345 -20.71 1.98 17.76
N GLU A 346 -19.72 2.26 18.63
CA GLU A 346 -19.58 3.55 19.29
C GLU A 346 -18.70 4.54 18.52
N ASN A 347 -17.71 4.06 17.74
CA ASN A 347 -16.83 4.96 17.00
C ASN A 347 -16.30 4.38 15.66
N GLU A 348 -17.21 4.17 14.71
CA GLU A 348 -16.88 3.66 13.37
C GLU A 348 -15.81 4.49 12.64
N ALA A 349 -15.81 5.81 12.84
CA ALA A 349 -14.84 6.69 12.19
C ALA A 349 -13.42 6.50 12.74
N ALA A 350 -13.25 6.33 14.06
CA ALA A 350 -11.95 6.02 14.67
C ALA A 350 -11.45 4.64 14.23
N TYR A 351 -12.34 3.65 14.19
CA TYR A 351 -12.01 2.30 13.72
C TYR A 351 -11.55 2.30 12.26
N ARG A 352 -12.21 3.05 11.36
CA ARG A 352 -11.79 3.23 9.97
C ARG A 352 -10.39 3.84 9.87
N LYS A 353 -10.10 4.87 10.65
CA LYS A 353 -8.77 5.49 10.70
C LYS A 353 -7.71 4.51 11.20
N ALA A 354 -8.01 3.73 12.23
CA ALA A 354 -7.12 2.69 12.72
C ALA A 354 -6.76 1.69 11.61
N LEU A 355 -7.75 1.17 10.90
CA LEU A 355 -7.52 0.29 9.76
C LEU A 355 -6.72 0.96 8.63
N ALA A 356 -6.96 2.24 8.37
CA ALA A 356 -6.24 2.99 7.35
C ALA A 356 -4.77 3.26 7.71
N THR A 357 -4.39 3.28 9.01
CA THR A 357 -2.98 3.40 9.41
C THR A 357 -2.13 2.20 8.99
N GLU A 358 -2.76 1.03 8.85
CA GLU A 358 -2.07 -0.19 8.48
C GLU A 358 -1.52 -0.14 7.05
N ASN A 359 -2.32 0.37 6.10
CA ASN A 359 -1.97 0.35 4.68
C ASN A 359 -2.06 1.70 3.95
N TRP A 360 -2.47 2.79 4.62
CA TRP A 360 -2.64 4.11 4.02
C TRP A 360 -3.67 4.16 2.87
N ASP A 361 -4.75 3.43 3.02
CA ASP A 361 -5.85 3.41 2.05
C ASP A 361 -6.82 4.60 2.22
N MET A 362 -6.29 5.83 2.34
CA MET A 362 -7.06 7.08 2.40
C MET A 362 -6.60 8.07 1.32
N PRO A 363 -7.46 8.97 0.85
CA PRO A 363 -7.10 9.91 -0.21
C PRO A 363 -6.07 10.96 0.22
N VAL A 364 -6.04 11.35 1.50
CA VAL A 364 -5.07 12.31 2.03
C VAL A 364 -4.45 11.77 3.30
N ILE A 365 -3.12 11.70 3.32
CA ILE A 365 -2.34 11.20 4.46
C ILE A 365 -1.40 12.29 4.90
N VAL A 366 -1.41 12.61 6.19
CA VAL A 366 -0.48 13.53 6.84
C VAL A 366 0.40 12.72 7.77
N THR A 367 1.72 12.74 7.55
CA THR A 367 2.64 11.88 8.27
C THR A 367 3.98 12.57 8.53
N THR A 368 4.84 11.96 9.36
CA THR A 368 6.20 12.46 9.59
C THR A 368 7.19 11.86 8.60
N ALA A 369 8.31 12.57 8.36
CA ALA A 369 9.43 12.04 7.57
C ALA A 369 9.95 10.72 8.15
N VAL A 370 10.01 10.60 9.48
CA VAL A 370 10.42 9.37 10.17
C VAL A 370 9.48 8.23 9.81
N GLN A 371 8.16 8.41 9.98
CA GLN A 371 7.16 7.37 9.69
C GLN A 371 7.18 6.96 8.21
N PHE A 372 7.36 7.93 7.30
CA PHE A 372 7.45 7.68 5.86
C PHE A 372 8.65 6.80 5.51
N PHE A 373 9.87 7.24 5.89
CA PHE A 373 11.09 6.50 5.56
C PHE A 373 11.26 5.20 6.37
N GLU A 374 10.84 5.16 7.63
CA GLU A 374 10.80 3.91 8.38
C GLU A 374 9.89 2.86 7.71
N SER A 375 8.75 3.27 7.20
CA SER A 375 7.87 2.35 6.46
C SER A 375 8.57 1.81 5.22
N LEU A 376 9.22 2.69 4.44
CA LEU A 376 9.91 2.33 3.19
C LEU A 376 11.08 1.37 3.42
N TYR A 377 11.85 1.54 4.52
CA TYR A 377 13.01 0.73 4.84
C TYR A 377 12.74 -0.42 5.83
N ALA A 378 11.52 -0.57 6.32
CA ALA A 378 11.16 -1.66 7.20
C ALA A 378 11.27 -3.03 6.53
N ASN A 379 11.38 -4.07 7.35
CA ASN A 379 11.28 -5.46 6.92
C ASN A 379 10.06 -6.19 7.50
N ARG A 380 9.44 -5.64 8.56
CA ARG A 380 8.25 -6.24 9.20
C ARG A 380 7.00 -6.03 8.35
N SER A 381 6.19 -7.08 8.19
CA SER A 381 4.96 -7.05 7.40
C SER A 381 4.03 -5.90 7.79
N SER A 382 3.77 -5.70 9.09
CA SER A 382 2.90 -4.63 9.59
C SER A 382 3.35 -3.21 9.19
N LYS A 383 4.65 -2.96 9.07
CA LYS A 383 5.18 -1.66 8.61
C LYS A 383 5.20 -1.53 7.09
N CYS A 384 5.36 -2.65 6.37
CA CYS A 384 5.48 -2.65 4.91
C CYS A 384 4.14 -2.61 4.18
N ARG A 385 3.01 -2.97 4.80
CA ARG A 385 1.68 -3.01 4.16
C ARG A 385 1.29 -1.75 3.39
N LYS A 386 1.83 -0.60 3.77
CA LYS A 386 1.48 0.72 3.20
C LYS A 386 2.31 1.15 1.98
N LEU A 387 3.41 0.43 1.66
CA LEU A 387 4.37 0.92 0.63
C LEU A 387 3.76 0.97 -0.77
N HIS A 388 2.99 -0.06 -1.16
CA HIS A 388 2.35 -0.09 -2.48
C HIS A 388 1.40 1.10 -2.68
N ASN A 389 0.89 1.68 -1.60
CA ASN A 389 0.04 2.86 -1.61
C ASN A 389 0.82 4.19 -1.72
N MET A 390 2.17 4.17 -1.68
CA MET A 390 2.99 5.32 -2.06
C MET A 390 3.06 5.46 -3.59
N ALA A 391 2.89 4.38 -4.33
CA ALA A 391 2.78 4.43 -5.78
C ALA A 391 1.53 5.21 -6.22
N ASN A 392 1.65 5.89 -7.34
CA ASN A 392 0.56 6.66 -7.94
C ASN A 392 -0.04 7.71 -6.99
N SER A 393 0.85 8.41 -6.25
CA SER A 393 0.54 9.43 -5.25
C SER A 393 1.29 10.73 -5.53
N VAL A 394 0.71 11.87 -5.13
CA VAL A 394 1.47 13.11 -4.99
C VAL A 394 2.07 13.13 -3.58
N ILE A 395 3.39 13.14 -3.48
CA ILE A 395 4.10 13.16 -2.20
C ILE A 395 4.70 14.55 -2.01
N ILE A 396 4.33 15.23 -0.93
CA ILE A 396 4.82 16.55 -0.58
C ILE A 396 5.75 16.42 0.63
N PHE A 397 7.00 16.82 0.50
CA PHE A 397 7.91 16.96 1.63
C PHE A 397 7.96 18.43 2.05
N ASP A 398 7.29 18.76 3.15
CA ASP A 398 7.34 20.09 3.74
C ASP A 398 8.67 20.27 4.47
N GLU A 399 9.27 21.49 4.38
CA GLU A 399 10.57 21.81 4.97
C GLU A 399 11.64 20.72 4.69
N ALA A 400 11.78 20.29 3.43
CA ALA A 400 12.65 19.18 3.00
C ALA A 400 14.12 19.35 3.43
N GLN A 401 14.59 20.61 3.68
CA GLN A 401 15.94 20.90 4.18
C GLN A 401 16.20 20.38 5.60
N THR A 402 15.17 19.95 6.32
CA THR A 402 15.30 19.39 7.68
C THR A 402 15.65 17.91 7.70
N MET A 403 15.77 17.26 6.55
CA MET A 403 16.17 15.85 6.49
C MET A 403 17.54 15.66 7.15
N PRO A 404 17.67 14.65 8.04
CA PRO A 404 18.93 14.43 8.76
C PRO A 404 20.07 14.08 7.81
N ILE A 405 21.19 14.82 7.89
CA ILE A 405 22.36 14.64 7.02
C ILE A 405 22.86 13.18 6.96
N PRO A 406 22.95 12.41 8.08
CA PRO A 406 23.42 11.04 8.02
C PRO A 406 22.53 10.09 7.19
N TYR A 407 21.28 10.45 6.96
CA TYR A 407 20.28 9.65 6.21
C TYR A 407 19.86 10.30 4.90
N LEU A 408 20.50 11.41 4.52
CA LEU A 408 20.10 12.20 3.35
C LEU A 408 20.22 11.38 2.05
N GLU A 409 21.34 10.69 1.86
CA GLU A 409 21.58 9.87 0.66
C GLU A 409 20.53 8.81 0.43
N PRO A 410 20.22 7.90 1.39
CA PRO A 410 19.17 6.91 1.19
C PRO A 410 17.78 7.55 1.05
N CYS A 411 17.48 8.66 1.72
CA CYS A 411 16.20 9.35 1.57
C CYS A 411 16.02 9.92 0.16
N VAL A 412 17.05 10.59 -0.38
CA VAL A 412 17.02 11.15 -1.74
C VAL A 412 16.97 10.06 -2.79
N ALA A 413 17.74 8.97 -2.61
CA ALA A 413 17.68 7.81 -3.49
C ALA A 413 16.28 7.19 -3.54
N ALA A 414 15.62 7.05 -2.38
CA ALA A 414 14.26 6.54 -2.32
C ALA A 414 13.24 7.45 -3.03
N ILE A 415 13.36 8.77 -2.85
CA ILE A 415 12.50 9.75 -3.54
C ILE A 415 12.71 9.65 -5.06
N ALA A 416 13.97 9.53 -5.51
CA ALA A 416 14.29 9.39 -6.93
C ALA A 416 13.69 8.12 -7.53
N GLU A 417 13.76 6.98 -6.84
CA GLU A 417 13.13 5.71 -7.27
C GLU A 417 11.61 5.83 -7.34
N LEU A 418 10.96 6.39 -6.33
CA LEU A 418 9.50 6.61 -6.32
C LEU A 418 9.02 7.55 -7.43
N ALA A 419 9.88 8.49 -7.86
CA ALA A 419 9.55 9.40 -8.96
C ALA A 419 9.85 8.80 -10.34
N ALA A 420 10.75 7.81 -10.44
CA ALA A 420 11.17 7.19 -11.70
C ALA A 420 10.28 6.01 -12.10
N HIS A 421 9.68 5.31 -11.15
CA HIS A 421 8.96 4.05 -11.31
C HIS A 421 7.56 4.08 -10.70
#